data_dbfa0e94d6a13d59847c9ff8b5ead6b2
#
_entry.id   dbfa0e94d6a13d59847c9ff8b5ead6b2
#
_cell.length_a   1.000
_cell.length_b   1.000
_cell.length_c   1.000
_cell.angle_alpha   90.00
_cell.angle_beta   90.00
_cell.angle_gamma   90.00
#
_symmetry.space_group_name_H-M   'P 1'
#
loop_
_entity.id
_entity.type
_entity.pdbx_description
1 polymer ?
#
loop_
_entity_poly.entity_id
_entity_poly.type
_entity_poly.pdbx_seq_one_letter_code
_entity_poly.pdbx_strand_id
1 'polypeptide(L)'
;SITIYDEWNKIFVLKPGQHYLAKDQYHYFSIFAFDESVVTLKDCHYPLDHYILKRNDPLCVSNQMNEEYAIVENSRPVLCIQSIS
;
A
#
# COMPACT_ATOMS: atom_id res chain seq x y z
N SER A 1 2.84 -14.86 -7.73
CA SER A 1 2.30 -13.50 -7.89
C SER A 1 3.10 -12.72 -8.93
N ILE A 2 2.52 -11.66 -9.44
CA ILE A 2 3.12 -10.85 -10.50
C ILE A 2 3.45 -9.48 -9.93
N THR A 3 4.66 -9.01 -10.21
CA THR A 3 5.07 -7.65 -9.91
C THR A 3 5.41 -6.96 -11.22
N ILE A 4 4.83 -5.81 -11.45
CA ILE A 4 5.06 -5.01 -12.66
C ILE A 4 5.94 -3.83 -12.26
N TYR A 5 7.01 -3.61 -13.02
CA TYR A 5 7.91 -2.47 -12.83
C TYR A 5 7.87 -1.58 -14.05
N ASP A 6 7.83 -0.28 -13.83
CA ASP A 6 8.24 0.68 -14.84
C ASP A 6 9.33 1.57 -14.26
N GLU A 7 9.68 2.64 -14.96
CA GLU A 7 10.77 3.53 -14.56
C GLU A 7 10.53 4.17 -13.18
N TRP A 8 9.28 4.40 -12.81
CA TRP A 8 8.91 5.14 -11.61
C TRP A 8 8.16 4.33 -10.57
N ASN A 9 7.61 3.18 -10.97
CA ASN A 9 6.64 2.47 -10.15
C ASN A 9 6.95 0.98 -10.03
N LYS A 10 6.51 0.43 -8.91
CA LYS A 10 6.42 -1.00 -8.65
C LYS A 10 4.98 -1.30 -8.29
N ILE A 11 4.34 -2.18 -9.06
CA ILE A 11 2.90 -2.46 -8.96
C ILE A 11 2.72 -3.95 -8.67
N PHE A 12 2.01 -4.26 -7.60
CA PHE A 12 1.79 -5.65 -7.18
C PHE A 12 0.55 -5.78 -6.31
N VAL A 13 0.07 -7.01 -6.17
CA VAL A 13 -1.08 -7.33 -5.32
C VAL A 13 -0.57 -7.85 -3.98
N LEU A 14 -1.16 -7.35 -2.90
CA LEU A 14 -0.97 -7.88 -1.56
C LEU A 14 -2.13 -8.81 -1.23
N LYS A 15 -1.82 -10.07 -0.97
CA LYS A 15 -2.81 -11.03 -0.48
C LYS A 15 -3.22 -10.66 0.95
N PRO A 16 -4.36 -11.16 1.45
CA PRO A 16 -4.75 -10.90 2.84
C PRO A 16 -3.62 -11.28 3.81
N GLY A 17 -3.37 -10.42 4.78
CA GLY A 17 -2.34 -10.66 5.79
C GLY A 17 -1.59 -9.40 6.18
N GLN A 18 -0.43 -9.58 6.80
CA GLN A 18 0.46 -8.51 7.21
C GLN A 18 1.68 -8.50 6.30
N HIS A 19 2.03 -7.32 5.82
CA HIS A 19 3.14 -7.14 4.87
C HIS A 19 4.06 -6.02 5.32
N TYR A 20 5.35 -6.22 5.07
CA TYR A 20 6.36 -5.19 5.27
C TYR A 20 6.80 -4.70 3.89
N LEU A 21 6.46 -3.46 3.56
CA LEU A 21 6.85 -2.86 2.29
C LEU A 21 8.22 -2.22 2.46
N ALA A 22 9.21 -2.71 1.73
CA ALA A 22 10.53 -2.10 1.73
C ALA A 22 10.50 -0.78 0.96
N LYS A 23 11.04 0.27 1.56
CA LYS A 23 11.09 1.58 0.92
C LYS A 23 11.96 1.57 -0.33
N ASP A 24 13.17 1.01 -0.23
CA ASP A 24 14.14 1.04 -1.32
C ASP A 24 14.26 2.47 -1.91
N GLN A 25 14.06 2.63 -3.22
CA GLN A 25 14.07 3.94 -3.87
C GLN A 25 12.69 4.61 -3.90
N TYR A 26 11.65 3.95 -3.37
CA TYR A 26 10.28 4.45 -3.46
C TYR A 26 9.95 5.32 -2.25
N HIS A 27 9.52 6.55 -2.50
CA HIS A 27 9.16 7.49 -1.44
C HIS A 27 7.68 7.43 -1.06
N TYR A 28 6.86 6.91 -1.97
CA TYR A 28 5.40 6.91 -1.81
C TYR A 28 4.84 5.52 -2.08
N PHE A 29 3.67 5.27 -1.50
CA PHE A 29 2.90 4.09 -1.84
C PHE A 29 1.41 4.40 -1.83
N SER A 30 0.67 3.69 -2.66
CA SER A 30 -0.79 3.81 -2.75
C SER A 30 -1.40 2.43 -2.62
N ILE A 31 -2.53 2.36 -1.93
CA ILE A 31 -3.27 1.12 -1.71
C ILE A 31 -4.68 1.29 -2.28
N PHE A 32 -5.10 0.34 -3.08
CA PHE A 32 -6.44 0.34 -3.69
C PHE A 32 -7.11 -0.99 -3.42
N ALA A 33 -8.35 -0.95 -2.93
CA ALA A 33 -9.13 -2.16 -2.75
C ALA A 33 -9.79 -2.56 -4.08
N PHE A 34 -9.79 -3.86 -4.38
CA PHE A 34 -10.55 -4.37 -5.54
C PHE A 34 -12.04 -4.39 -5.24
N ASP A 35 -12.37 -4.69 -4.01
CA ASP A 35 -13.73 -4.66 -3.50
C ASP A 35 -13.66 -3.88 -2.19
N GLU A 36 -13.70 -4.53 -1.07
CA GLU A 36 -13.60 -3.90 0.24
C GLU A 36 -12.52 -4.62 1.05
N SER A 37 -11.71 -3.86 1.80
CA SER A 37 -10.69 -4.45 2.65
C SER A 37 -10.53 -3.62 3.91
N VAL A 38 -10.43 -4.27 5.06
CA VAL A 38 -10.07 -3.59 6.31
C VAL A 38 -8.55 -3.45 6.31
N VAL A 39 -8.07 -2.22 6.35
CA VAL A 39 -6.66 -1.90 6.16
C VAL A 39 -6.09 -1.19 7.39
N THR A 40 -4.94 -1.65 7.84
CA THR A 40 -4.13 -0.98 8.86
C THR A 40 -2.79 -0.62 8.23
N LEU A 41 -2.41 0.65 8.36
CA LEU A 41 -1.13 1.17 7.85
C LEU A 41 -0.33 1.72 9.02
N LYS A 42 0.94 1.31 9.13
CA LYS A 42 1.85 1.75 10.19
C LYS A 42 3.19 2.18 9.60
N ASP A 43 3.90 3.03 10.34
CA ASP A 43 5.24 3.50 9.99
C ASP A 43 5.28 4.26 8.66
N CYS A 44 4.25 5.04 8.43
CA CYS A 44 4.10 5.88 7.26
C CYS A 44 3.52 7.24 7.67
N HIS A 45 3.47 8.16 6.71
CA HIS A 45 3.05 9.53 7.02
C HIS A 45 1.57 9.63 7.42
N TYR A 46 0.70 8.84 6.81
CA TYR A 46 -0.73 8.80 7.12
C TYR A 46 -1.12 7.41 7.59
N PRO A 47 -0.90 7.10 8.89
CA PRO A 47 -1.27 5.77 9.40
C PRO A 47 -2.78 5.63 9.52
N LEU A 48 -3.24 4.38 9.41
CA LEU A 48 -4.65 4.02 9.56
C LEU A 48 -4.76 2.82 10.48
N ASP A 49 -5.85 2.76 11.24
CA ASP A 49 -6.14 1.63 12.12
C ASP A 49 -7.50 1.03 11.75
N HIS A 50 -7.48 -0.15 11.15
CA HIS A 50 -8.70 -0.91 10.77
C HIS A 50 -9.69 -0.07 9.96
N TYR A 51 -9.18 0.67 9.00
CA TYR A 51 -10.00 1.48 8.10
C TYR A 51 -10.64 0.60 7.03
N ILE A 52 -11.94 0.78 6.81
CA ILE A 52 -12.64 0.05 5.75
C ILE A 52 -12.40 0.78 4.43
N LEU A 53 -11.48 0.25 3.64
CA LEU A 53 -11.14 0.80 2.34
C LEU A 53 -12.06 0.19 1.29
N LYS A 54 -12.82 1.02 0.61
CA LYS A 54 -13.74 0.60 -0.45
C LYS A 54 -13.15 0.86 -1.81
N ARG A 55 -13.71 0.22 -2.83
CA ARG A 55 -13.36 0.50 -4.22
C ARG A 55 -13.53 2.01 -4.48
N ASN A 56 -12.59 2.59 -5.21
CA ASN A 56 -12.59 4.02 -5.58
C ASN A 56 -12.41 4.99 -4.40
N ASP A 57 -12.02 4.51 -3.24
CA ASP A 57 -11.70 5.36 -2.10
C ASP A 57 -10.27 5.88 -2.27
N PRO A 58 -10.07 7.20 -2.41
CA PRO A 58 -8.74 7.78 -2.65
C PRO A 58 -7.91 8.00 -1.37
N LEU A 59 -8.40 7.59 -0.21
CA LEU A 59 -7.75 7.95 1.05
C LEU A 59 -6.32 7.44 1.15
N CYS A 60 -6.04 6.26 0.60
CA CYS A 60 -4.73 5.63 0.69
C CYS A 60 -3.85 5.90 -0.54
N VAL A 61 -4.06 7.02 -1.21
CA VAL A 61 -3.26 7.41 -2.38
C VAL A 61 -2.10 8.30 -1.94
N SER A 62 -0.89 7.99 -2.43
CA SER A 62 0.34 8.76 -2.21
C SER A 62 0.69 8.94 -0.74
N ASN A 63 0.60 7.88 0.04
CA ASN A 63 1.14 7.86 1.39
C ASN A 63 2.67 7.89 1.32
N GLN A 64 3.31 8.48 2.31
CA GLN A 64 4.78 8.60 2.32
C GLN A 64 5.42 7.49 3.13
N MET A 65 6.54 6.98 2.61
CA MET A 65 7.37 5.99 3.30
C MET A 65 8.36 6.73 4.19
N ASN A 66 8.09 6.81 5.48
CA ASN A 66 8.94 7.53 6.43
C ASN A 66 10.12 6.69 6.95
N GLU A 67 9.96 5.38 6.94
CA GLU A 67 10.93 4.43 7.48
C GLU A 67 11.39 3.48 6.37
N GLU A 68 12.36 2.62 6.69
CA GLU A 68 12.82 1.60 5.75
C GLU A 68 11.71 0.65 5.33
N TYR A 69 10.74 0.45 6.21
CA TYR A 69 9.58 -0.41 5.97
C TYR A 69 8.31 0.28 6.42
N ALA A 70 7.27 0.16 5.62
CA ALA A 70 5.91 0.45 6.05
C ALA A 70 5.19 -0.87 6.28
N ILE A 71 4.26 -0.89 7.23
CA ILE A 71 3.48 -2.10 7.52
C ILE A 71 2.08 -1.91 6.94
N VAL A 72 1.64 -2.91 6.18
CA VAL A 72 0.28 -2.95 5.61
C VAL A 72 -0.37 -4.23 6.06
N GLU A 73 -1.50 -4.11 6.74
CA GLU A 73 -2.36 -5.25 7.08
C GLU A 73 -3.65 -5.08 6.31
N ASN A 74 -4.09 -6.13 5.65
CA ASN A 74 -5.30 -6.08 4.84
C ASN A 74 -6.10 -7.38 4.98
N SER A 75 -7.41 -7.25 5.11
CA SER A 75 -8.30 -8.41 5.29
C SER A 75 -8.65 -9.07 3.96
N ARG A 76 -8.55 -8.34 2.85
CA ARG A 76 -8.81 -8.81 1.50
C ARG A 76 -7.74 -8.28 0.56
N PRO A 77 -7.61 -8.84 -0.66
CA PRO A 77 -6.56 -8.40 -1.58
C PRO A 77 -6.65 -6.90 -1.89
N VAL A 78 -5.49 -6.26 -1.97
CA VAL A 78 -5.38 -4.86 -2.38
C VAL A 78 -4.28 -4.74 -3.43
N LEU A 79 -4.43 -3.74 -4.29
CA LEU A 79 -3.37 -3.35 -5.21
C LEU A 79 -2.47 -2.35 -4.52
N CYS A 80 -1.17 -2.60 -4.57
CA CYS A 80 -0.17 -1.68 -4.03
C CYS A 80 0.66 -1.12 -5.16
N ILE A 81 0.84 0.20 -5.15
CA ILE A 81 1.73 0.89 -6.08
C ILE A 81 2.74 1.66 -5.24
N GLN A 82 4.02 1.28 -5.35
CA GLN A 82 5.11 2.07 -4.78
C GLN A 82 5.69 2.93 -5.88
N SER A 83 5.94 4.21 -5.59
CA SER A 83 6.40 5.16 -6.59
C SER A 83 7.52 6.03 -6.07
N ILE A 84 8.40 6.45 -7.00
CA ILE A 84 9.52 7.34 -6.70
C ILE A 84 8.99 8.76 -6.48
N SER A 85 8.00 9.14 -7.24
CA SER A 85 7.41 10.48 -7.13
C SER A 85 5.92 10.48 -7.40
#